data_fcd6326c18ac4ce38e624755a878e919
#
_entry.id   fcd6326c18ac4ce38e624755a878e919
#
_cell.length_a   1.000
_cell.length_b   1.000
_cell.length_c   1.000
_cell.angle_alpha   90.00
_cell.angle_beta   90.00
_cell.angle_gamma   90.00
#
_symmetry.space_group_name_H-M   'P 1'
#
loop_
_entity.id
_entity.type
_entity.pdbx_description
1 polymer ?
#
loop_
_entity_poly.entity_id
_entity_poly.type
_entity_poly.pdbx_seq_one_letter_code
_entity_poly.pdbx_strand_id
1 'polypeptide(L)'
;MIKRIILFSGLFLLVSKLYSQSAPKYSNDFLDIGVGANALAMGNSVIASVNDVTAGYWNPAGLMGIKSNLEVSLMHDEYFAGIAQDDYLAVSYRYDTNSILGLTIIRFGIDDIPYTIDLIDPTGNVNYNNITSFSDAQYAFLFSYARSFNNIPGLTLGGNVKVIRSIIGDFASSWGFGLDAGAQYKYKDWLFGAVGRDITSTFNAWSYNLSQDLINVFQETGNEIPEDGLEITLPRLLLGAARNFKCFHDKVSIMPELDADVTFDGKRNTLISTNPVSIDPHMGIQTSYKSIIFLRLGVGNIQTSSDPTGAAATYFSPDFGVGLKIKSFSLDYALTDNTTAGLYSNIFSIKFDINKKTGK
;
A
#
# COMPACT_ATOMS: atom_id res chain seq x y z
N MET A 1 -22.70 -36.62 -8.94
CA MET A 1 -22.53 -35.13 -8.86
C MET A 1 -23.09 -34.53 -7.57
N ILE A 2 -24.31 -34.89 -7.19
CA ILE A 2 -24.99 -34.33 -5.97
C ILE A 2 -24.24 -34.63 -4.65
N LYS A 3 -23.66 -35.82 -4.46
CA LYS A 3 -22.89 -36.14 -3.25
C LYS A 3 -21.58 -35.34 -3.07
N ARG A 4 -20.97 -34.87 -4.16
CA ARG A 4 -19.77 -33.98 -4.07
C ARG A 4 -20.13 -32.53 -3.72
N ILE A 5 -21.30 -32.07 -4.12
CA ILE A 5 -21.83 -30.72 -3.79
C ILE A 5 -22.19 -30.65 -2.31
N ILE A 6 -22.78 -31.70 -1.76
CA ILE A 6 -23.13 -31.77 -0.32
C ILE A 6 -21.87 -31.81 0.56
N LEU A 7 -20.79 -32.48 0.11
CA LEU A 7 -19.52 -32.48 0.85
C LEU A 7 -18.83 -31.10 0.86
N PHE A 8 -18.91 -30.35 -0.24
CA PHE A 8 -18.38 -28.99 -0.34
C PHE A 8 -19.22 -27.99 0.50
N SER A 9 -20.54 -28.12 0.51
CA SER A 9 -21.44 -27.29 1.34
C SER A 9 -21.26 -27.60 2.84
N GLY A 10 -20.98 -28.86 3.21
CA GLY A 10 -20.73 -29.23 4.60
C GLY A 10 -19.39 -28.72 5.14
N LEU A 11 -18.37 -28.60 4.29
CA LEU A 11 -17.07 -28.05 4.65
C LEU A 11 -17.14 -26.53 4.86
N PHE A 12 -18.01 -25.83 4.10
CA PHE A 12 -18.22 -24.38 4.24
C PHE A 12 -18.96 -23.98 5.54
N LEU A 13 -19.80 -24.88 6.08
CA LEU A 13 -20.55 -24.67 7.31
C LEU A 13 -19.77 -24.98 8.60
N LEU A 14 -18.64 -25.67 8.50
CA LEU A 14 -17.77 -25.98 9.65
C LEU A 14 -16.78 -24.86 10.01
N VAL A 15 -16.62 -23.84 9.14
CA VAL A 15 -15.71 -22.68 9.36
C VAL A 15 -16.36 -21.58 10.22
N SER A 16 -17.64 -21.67 10.57
CA SER A 16 -18.41 -20.58 11.16
C SER A 16 -18.42 -20.50 12.70
N LYS A 17 -17.49 -21.15 13.41
CA LYS A 17 -17.31 -20.99 14.87
C LYS A 17 -15.84 -20.79 15.28
N LEU A 18 -15.11 -19.98 14.55
CA LEU A 18 -13.93 -19.35 15.10
C LEU A 18 -14.42 -18.13 15.88
N TYR A 19 -14.26 -18.15 17.19
CA TYR A 19 -14.39 -16.96 18.02
C TYR A 19 -13.38 -15.95 17.46
N SER A 20 -13.91 -14.90 16.85
CA SER A 20 -13.12 -13.77 16.38
C SER A 20 -12.52 -13.09 17.60
N GLN A 21 -11.24 -13.29 17.85
CA GLN A 21 -10.46 -12.24 18.49
C GLN A 21 -10.66 -11.02 17.58
N SER A 22 -11.01 -9.87 18.15
CA SER A 22 -11.16 -8.66 17.36
C SER A 22 -9.77 -8.32 16.81
N ALA A 23 -9.55 -8.66 15.52
CA ALA A 23 -8.31 -8.28 14.85
C ALA A 23 -8.19 -6.75 14.87
N PRO A 24 -6.99 -6.19 15.13
CA PRO A 24 -6.77 -4.76 15.03
C PRO A 24 -7.18 -4.30 13.63
N LYS A 25 -7.97 -3.22 13.55
CA LYS A 25 -8.44 -2.71 12.25
C LYS A 25 -7.33 -2.07 11.42
N TYR A 26 -6.23 -1.71 12.07
CA TYR A 26 -5.15 -0.88 11.54
C TYR A 26 -3.80 -1.58 11.73
N SER A 27 -3.72 -2.83 11.28
CA SER A 27 -2.48 -3.60 11.24
C SER A 27 -1.77 -3.39 9.90
N ASN A 28 -0.46 -3.17 9.91
CA ASN A 28 0.39 -2.91 8.72
C ASN A 28 -0.03 -1.65 7.92
N ASP A 29 -0.50 -0.59 8.60
CA ASP A 29 -0.98 0.65 7.97
C ASP A 29 0.07 1.34 7.09
N PHE A 30 1.37 1.13 7.32
CA PHE A 30 2.40 1.63 6.43
C PHE A 30 2.27 1.10 5.00
N LEU A 31 1.63 -0.07 4.81
CA LEU A 31 1.30 -0.61 3.50
C LEU A 31 0.02 0.01 2.90
N ASP A 32 -0.63 0.95 3.56
CA ASP A 32 -1.79 1.66 3.03
C ASP A 32 -1.44 3.04 2.47
N ILE A 33 -0.21 3.53 2.73
CA ILE A 33 0.30 4.80 2.20
C ILE A 33 0.31 4.76 0.67
N GLY A 34 0.82 3.67 0.09
CA GLY A 34 0.98 3.51 -1.36
C GLY A 34 2.41 3.74 -1.83
N VAL A 35 2.70 3.41 -3.08
CA VAL A 35 4.04 3.51 -3.67
C VAL A 35 3.99 4.09 -5.08
N GLY A 36 5.04 4.87 -5.42
CA GLY A 36 5.19 5.48 -6.73
C GLY A 36 4.47 6.82 -6.86
N ALA A 37 5.23 7.91 -7.07
CA ALA A 37 4.67 9.25 -7.21
C ALA A 37 3.57 9.34 -8.26
N ASN A 38 3.63 8.53 -9.33
CA ASN A 38 2.60 8.46 -10.35
C ASN A 38 1.26 7.93 -9.83
N ALA A 39 1.26 6.97 -8.93
CA ALA A 39 0.05 6.39 -8.35
C ALA A 39 -0.51 7.28 -7.24
N LEU A 40 0.36 7.78 -6.36
CA LEU A 40 0.00 8.69 -5.27
C LEU A 40 -0.65 9.97 -5.81
N ALA A 41 -0.13 10.53 -6.91
CA ALA A 41 -0.74 11.68 -7.60
C ALA A 41 -2.13 11.40 -8.20
N MET A 42 -2.53 10.13 -8.29
CA MET A 42 -3.85 9.70 -8.79
C MET A 42 -4.83 9.39 -7.63
N GLY A 43 -4.50 9.77 -6.39
CA GLY A 43 -5.28 9.40 -5.22
C GLY A 43 -5.32 7.89 -4.98
N ASN A 44 -4.24 7.19 -5.29
CA ASN A 44 -4.12 5.72 -5.22
C ASN A 44 -5.02 4.95 -6.22
N SER A 45 -5.66 5.66 -7.18
CA SER A 45 -6.53 5.06 -8.21
C SER A 45 -5.71 4.55 -9.38
N VAL A 46 -5.21 3.30 -9.30
CA VAL A 46 -4.36 2.68 -10.33
C VAL A 46 -4.56 1.16 -10.43
N ILE A 47 -5.51 0.58 -9.74
CA ILE A 47 -5.72 -0.88 -9.67
C ILE A 47 -5.97 -1.50 -11.04
N ALA A 48 -6.67 -0.77 -11.93
CA ALA A 48 -6.96 -1.21 -13.29
C ALA A 48 -5.85 -0.83 -14.29
N SER A 49 -5.16 0.30 -14.08
CA SER A 49 -4.26 0.88 -15.10
C SER A 49 -2.78 0.67 -14.84
N VAL A 50 -2.38 0.32 -13.61
CA VAL A 50 -0.96 0.10 -13.28
C VAL A 50 -0.35 -0.91 -14.25
N ASN A 51 0.80 -0.53 -14.86
CA ASN A 51 1.43 -1.30 -15.94
C ASN A 51 2.96 -1.18 -15.94
N ASP A 52 3.53 -0.87 -14.79
CA ASP A 52 4.96 -0.77 -14.55
C ASP A 52 5.37 -1.57 -13.30
N VAL A 53 6.60 -1.45 -12.83
CA VAL A 53 7.11 -2.26 -11.72
C VAL A 53 6.40 -2.00 -10.39
N THR A 54 5.72 -0.83 -10.23
CA THR A 54 4.90 -0.55 -9.04
C THR A 54 3.67 -1.45 -8.96
N ALA A 55 3.32 -2.13 -10.05
CA ALA A 55 2.28 -3.16 -10.07
C ALA A 55 2.54 -4.29 -9.07
N GLY A 56 3.80 -4.58 -8.73
CA GLY A 56 4.11 -5.55 -7.67
C GLY A 56 3.42 -5.23 -6.35
N TYR A 57 3.21 -3.95 -6.06
CA TYR A 57 2.46 -3.49 -4.88
C TYR A 57 0.95 -3.31 -5.17
N TRP A 58 0.60 -2.57 -6.24
CA TRP A 58 -0.79 -2.17 -6.50
C TRP A 58 -1.67 -3.31 -6.98
N ASN A 59 -1.25 -3.97 -8.06
CA ASN A 59 -1.93 -5.13 -8.66
C ASN A 59 -0.90 -5.98 -9.41
N PRO A 60 -0.45 -7.10 -8.86
CA PRO A 60 0.63 -7.89 -9.44
C PRO A 60 0.36 -8.35 -10.88
N ALA A 61 -0.89 -8.46 -11.31
CA ALA A 61 -1.25 -8.75 -12.70
C ALA A 61 -0.75 -7.68 -13.69
N GLY A 62 -0.64 -6.42 -13.22
CA GLY A 62 -0.19 -5.27 -14.00
C GLY A 62 1.28 -5.33 -14.44
N LEU A 63 2.11 -6.15 -13.79
CA LEU A 63 3.49 -6.40 -14.22
C LEU A 63 3.57 -6.85 -15.68
N MET A 64 2.54 -7.56 -16.18
CA MET A 64 2.48 -7.97 -17.59
C MET A 64 2.42 -6.80 -18.58
N GLY A 65 2.08 -5.58 -18.10
CA GLY A 65 2.11 -4.34 -18.88
C GLY A 65 3.52 -3.82 -19.20
N ILE A 66 4.53 -4.24 -18.45
CA ILE A 66 5.94 -3.87 -18.65
C ILE A 66 6.41 -4.42 -20.00
N LYS A 67 7.04 -3.57 -20.80
CA LYS A 67 7.54 -3.95 -22.15
C LYS A 67 9.03 -4.24 -22.16
N SER A 68 9.76 -3.69 -21.22
CA SER A 68 11.22 -3.89 -21.07
C SER A 68 11.56 -5.29 -20.57
N ASN A 69 12.82 -5.70 -20.76
CA ASN A 69 13.31 -6.95 -20.18
C ASN A 69 13.50 -6.85 -18.66
N LEU A 70 13.92 -5.68 -18.21
CA LEU A 70 14.12 -5.34 -16.81
C LEU A 70 13.59 -3.92 -16.58
N GLU A 71 12.86 -3.70 -15.52
CA GLU A 71 12.44 -2.37 -15.07
C GLU A 71 12.80 -2.22 -13.61
N VAL A 72 13.37 -1.06 -13.26
CA VAL A 72 13.76 -0.72 -11.89
C VAL A 72 13.11 0.60 -11.53
N SER A 73 12.55 0.70 -10.34
CA SER A 73 12.00 1.95 -9.79
C SER A 73 12.47 2.20 -8.38
N LEU A 74 12.69 3.47 -8.07
CA LEU A 74 13.00 3.99 -6.75
C LEU A 74 12.02 5.11 -6.42
N MET A 75 11.61 5.20 -5.16
CA MET A 75 10.81 6.30 -4.62
C MET A 75 11.37 6.72 -3.28
N HIS A 76 11.27 8.00 -3.00
CA HIS A 76 11.47 8.59 -1.69
C HIS A 76 10.30 9.53 -1.41
N ASP A 77 9.67 9.39 -0.25
CA ASP A 77 8.59 10.22 0.24
C ASP A 77 8.96 10.82 1.61
N GLU A 78 8.97 12.15 1.67
CA GLU A 78 8.99 12.89 2.92
C GLU A 78 7.56 12.97 3.47
N TYR A 79 7.15 11.90 4.16
CA TYR A 79 5.81 11.72 4.66
C TYR A 79 5.54 12.65 5.85
N PHE A 80 4.36 13.30 5.87
CA PHE A 80 3.99 14.31 6.88
C PHE A 80 5.06 15.39 7.08
N ALA A 81 5.45 16.06 6.00
CA ALA A 81 6.48 17.12 6.02
C ALA A 81 7.84 16.63 6.59
N GLY A 82 8.20 15.36 6.34
CA GLY A 82 9.47 14.77 6.72
C GLY A 82 9.55 14.22 8.15
N ILE A 83 8.41 14.09 8.86
CA ILE A 83 8.36 13.41 10.15
C ILE A 83 8.66 11.91 10.00
N ALA A 84 8.18 11.30 8.92
CA ALA A 84 8.48 9.93 8.55
C ALA A 84 9.01 9.86 7.11
N GLN A 85 9.75 8.81 6.78
CA GLN A 85 10.23 8.52 5.45
C GLN A 85 9.65 7.21 4.94
N ASP A 86 9.15 7.23 3.68
CA ASP A 86 8.74 6.03 2.97
C ASP A 86 9.61 5.84 1.72
N ASP A 87 10.46 4.83 1.77
CA ASP A 87 11.40 4.47 0.71
C ASP A 87 10.93 3.21 -0.01
N TYR A 88 10.97 3.24 -1.33
CA TYR A 88 10.57 2.13 -2.17
C TYR A 88 11.65 1.80 -3.19
N LEU A 89 11.92 0.51 -3.35
CA LEU A 89 12.72 -0.06 -4.43
C LEU A 89 11.98 -1.23 -5.04
N ALA A 90 11.86 -1.25 -6.36
CA ALA A 90 11.40 -2.46 -7.05
C ALA A 90 12.17 -2.76 -8.32
N VAL A 91 12.21 -4.05 -8.62
CA VAL A 91 12.82 -4.61 -9.83
C VAL A 91 11.87 -5.64 -10.41
N SER A 92 11.64 -5.57 -11.73
CA SER A 92 10.92 -6.61 -12.46
C SER A 92 11.79 -7.20 -13.56
N TYR A 93 11.66 -8.50 -13.77
CA TYR A 93 12.39 -9.23 -14.80
C TYR A 93 11.42 -10.06 -15.64
N ARG A 94 11.45 -9.85 -16.96
CA ARG A 94 10.68 -10.65 -17.91
C ARG A 94 11.31 -12.03 -18.08
N TYR A 95 10.67 -13.01 -17.45
CA TYR A 95 11.13 -14.40 -17.49
C TYR A 95 10.92 -15.03 -18.88
N ASP A 96 9.72 -14.86 -19.45
CA ASP A 96 9.37 -15.26 -20.81
C ASP A 96 8.36 -14.28 -21.45
N THR A 97 7.81 -14.62 -22.62
CA THR A 97 6.84 -13.78 -23.33
C THR A 97 5.55 -13.57 -22.56
N ASN A 98 5.18 -14.50 -21.68
CA ASN A 98 3.90 -14.55 -20.99
C ASN A 98 4.04 -14.40 -19.47
N SER A 99 5.26 -14.25 -18.93
CA SER A 99 5.51 -14.21 -17.48
C SER A 99 6.55 -13.17 -17.09
N ILE A 100 6.30 -12.49 -15.95
CA ILE A 100 7.20 -11.54 -15.32
C ILE A 100 7.33 -11.87 -13.85
N LEU A 101 8.55 -11.78 -13.32
CA LEU A 101 8.88 -11.83 -11.91
C LEU A 101 9.13 -10.41 -11.40
N GLY A 102 8.77 -10.14 -10.16
CA GLY A 102 8.99 -8.87 -9.49
C GLY A 102 9.52 -9.05 -8.06
N LEU A 103 10.33 -8.11 -7.62
CA LEU A 103 10.72 -7.94 -6.22
C LEU A 103 10.47 -6.48 -5.86
N THR A 104 9.72 -6.27 -4.79
CA THR A 104 9.45 -4.95 -4.20
C THR A 104 9.97 -4.94 -2.78
N ILE A 105 10.62 -3.85 -2.39
CA ILE A 105 11.09 -3.58 -1.04
C ILE A 105 10.53 -2.21 -0.64
N ILE A 106 9.86 -2.15 0.50
CA ILE A 106 9.32 -0.92 1.09
C ILE A 106 9.95 -0.76 2.47
N ARG A 107 10.39 0.44 2.81
CA ARG A 107 10.83 0.82 4.15
C ARG A 107 10.07 2.07 4.60
N PHE A 108 9.29 1.95 5.64
CA PHE A 108 8.73 3.09 6.36
C PHE A 108 9.48 3.27 7.67
N GLY A 109 9.88 4.49 8.00
CA GLY A 109 10.66 4.74 9.20
C GLY A 109 10.39 6.10 9.81
N ILE A 110 10.50 6.15 11.15
CA ILE A 110 10.53 7.37 11.94
C ILE A 110 11.79 7.31 12.79
N ASP A 111 12.68 8.25 12.56
CA ASP A 111 13.93 8.34 13.28
C ASP A 111 13.85 9.40 14.39
N ASP A 112 14.81 9.36 15.33
CA ASP A 112 14.97 10.34 16.42
C ASP A 112 13.74 10.51 17.32
N ILE A 113 12.98 9.43 17.58
CA ILE A 113 11.86 9.44 18.51
C ILE A 113 12.41 9.63 19.94
N PRO A 114 12.03 10.72 20.66
CA PRO A 114 12.58 10.98 21.99
C PRO A 114 12.21 9.90 23.00
N TYR A 115 13.21 9.34 23.67
CA TYR A 115 13.05 8.41 24.79
C TYR A 115 13.27 9.16 26.10
N THR A 116 12.20 9.33 26.89
CA THR A 116 12.15 10.24 28.03
C THR A 116 11.93 9.53 29.37
N ILE A 117 12.13 8.22 29.45
CA ILE A 117 11.85 7.43 30.65
C ILE A 117 12.74 7.87 31.82
N ASP A 118 14.00 8.25 31.55
CA ASP A 118 14.98 8.70 32.50
C ASP A 118 15.04 10.23 32.67
N LEU A 119 14.00 10.95 32.14
CA LEU A 119 13.94 12.41 32.21
C LEU A 119 13.97 12.95 33.63
N ILE A 120 13.32 12.24 34.56
CA ILE A 120 13.30 12.57 35.99
C ILE A 120 14.34 11.70 36.70
N ASP A 121 15.32 12.33 37.32
CA ASP A 121 16.35 11.63 38.08
C ASP A 121 15.79 11.04 39.40
N PRO A 122 16.51 10.13 40.07
CA PRO A 122 16.05 9.53 41.35
C PRO A 122 15.84 10.55 42.49
N THR A 123 16.31 11.79 42.33
CA THR A 123 16.11 12.88 43.29
C THR A 123 14.90 13.76 42.94
N GLY A 124 14.19 13.48 41.85
CA GLY A 124 12.98 14.18 41.40
C GLY A 124 13.25 15.41 40.54
N ASN A 125 14.50 15.65 40.09
CA ASN A 125 14.81 16.75 39.18
C ASN A 125 14.70 16.36 37.74
N VAL A 126 14.24 17.30 36.91
CA VAL A 126 14.23 17.13 35.46
C VAL A 126 15.62 17.29 34.87
N ASN A 127 16.14 16.26 34.21
CA ASN A 127 17.44 16.26 33.54
C ASN A 127 17.31 15.98 32.05
N TYR A 128 17.29 17.02 31.23
CA TYR A 128 17.17 16.93 29.79
C TYR A 128 18.34 16.20 29.09
N ASN A 129 19.51 16.07 29.77
CA ASN A 129 20.65 15.31 29.23
C ASN A 129 20.41 13.78 29.22
N ASN A 130 19.38 13.31 29.91
CA ASN A 130 18.99 11.89 29.94
C ASN A 130 18.05 11.52 28.79
N ILE A 131 17.61 12.50 27.97
CA ILE A 131 16.84 12.21 26.81
C ILE A 131 17.75 11.53 25.77
N THR A 132 17.39 10.30 25.41
CA THR A 132 17.96 9.56 24.29
C THR A 132 16.94 9.47 23.16
N SER A 133 17.26 8.80 22.07
CA SER A 133 16.30 8.56 20.97
C SER A 133 16.33 7.11 20.52
N PHE A 134 15.25 6.68 19.90
CA PHE A 134 15.12 5.41 19.19
C PHE A 134 14.42 5.63 17.85
N SER A 135 14.41 4.60 17.00
CA SER A 135 13.73 4.62 15.70
C SER A 135 12.67 3.53 15.63
N ASP A 136 11.61 3.79 14.88
CA ASP A 136 10.67 2.79 14.36
C ASP A 136 10.97 2.55 12.89
N ALA A 137 11.11 1.29 12.49
CA ALA A 137 11.36 0.92 11.10
C ALA A 137 10.52 -0.31 10.72
N GLN A 138 9.75 -0.16 9.65
CA GLN A 138 8.89 -1.21 9.11
C GLN A 138 9.32 -1.51 7.67
N TYR A 139 9.47 -2.79 7.36
CA TYR A 139 9.89 -3.27 6.05
C TYR A 139 8.88 -4.24 5.48
N ALA A 140 8.64 -4.16 4.17
CA ALA A 140 7.92 -5.19 3.44
C ALA A 140 8.70 -5.63 2.21
N PHE A 141 8.75 -6.95 2.01
CA PHE A 141 9.35 -7.60 0.85
C PHE A 141 8.25 -8.36 0.12
N LEU A 142 7.96 -7.97 -1.14
CA LEU A 142 6.95 -8.61 -1.97
C LEU A 142 7.63 -9.32 -3.14
N PHE A 143 7.45 -10.62 -3.20
CA PHE A 143 7.89 -11.44 -4.34
C PHE A 143 6.68 -11.67 -5.25
N SER A 144 6.73 -11.11 -6.45
CA SER A 144 5.62 -11.06 -7.38
C SER A 144 5.82 -11.97 -8.57
N TYR A 145 4.75 -12.61 -9.01
CA TYR A 145 4.69 -13.33 -10.27
C TYR A 145 3.43 -12.95 -11.03
N ALA A 146 3.58 -12.65 -12.32
CA ALA A 146 2.45 -12.34 -13.20
C ALA A 146 2.49 -13.14 -14.49
N ARG A 147 1.31 -13.45 -15.04
CA ARG A 147 1.16 -14.21 -16.27
C ARG A 147 -0.02 -13.75 -17.12
N SER A 148 0.19 -13.72 -18.44
CA SER A 148 -0.86 -13.56 -19.46
C SER A 148 -1.28 -14.90 -20.04
N PHE A 149 -2.51 -14.95 -20.58
CA PHE A 149 -3.10 -16.17 -21.13
C PHE A 149 -3.49 -15.98 -22.59
N ASN A 150 -2.94 -16.79 -23.49
CA ASN A 150 -3.19 -16.68 -24.93
C ASN A 150 -4.64 -17.02 -25.32
N ASN A 151 -5.31 -17.88 -24.55
CA ASN A 151 -6.71 -18.32 -24.78
C ASN A 151 -7.75 -17.32 -24.25
N ILE A 152 -7.35 -16.33 -23.44
CA ILE A 152 -8.21 -15.24 -22.95
C ILE A 152 -7.48 -13.91 -23.18
N PRO A 153 -7.54 -13.37 -24.41
CA PRO A 153 -6.83 -12.13 -24.72
C PRO A 153 -7.27 -10.99 -23.81
N GLY A 154 -6.31 -10.25 -23.31
CA GLY A 154 -6.53 -9.12 -22.39
C GLY A 154 -6.59 -9.47 -20.92
N LEU A 155 -6.66 -10.75 -20.54
CA LEU A 155 -6.60 -11.19 -19.14
C LEU A 155 -5.14 -11.40 -18.71
N THR A 156 -4.77 -10.82 -17.58
CA THR A 156 -3.54 -11.09 -16.84
C THR A 156 -3.87 -11.42 -15.39
N LEU A 157 -3.14 -12.35 -14.82
CA LEU A 157 -3.23 -12.71 -13.40
C LEU A 157 -1.87 -12.56 -12.76
N GLY A 158 -1.84 -12.26 -11.48
CA GLY A 158 -0.62 -12.17 -10.71
C GLY A 158 -0.84 -12.45 -9.23
N GLY A 159 0.23 -12.66 -8.50
CA GLY A 159 0.19 -12.86 -7.06
C GLY A 159 1.49 -12.45 -6.40
N ASN A 160 1.41 -12.18 -5.10
CA ASN A 160 2.52 -11.84 -4.23
C ASN A 160 2.64 -12.81 -3.08
N VAL A 161 3.87 -13.08 -2.70
CA VAL A 161 4.24 -13.54 -1.37
C VAL A 161 4.83 -12.34 -0.63
N LYS A 162 4.27 -11.99 0.53
CA LYS A 162 4.73 -10.87 1.37
C LYS A 162 5.46 -11.39 2.59
N VAL A 163 6.59 -10.77 2.92
CA VAL A 163 7.29 -10.90 4.18
C VAL A 163 7.39 -9.52 4.79
N ILE A 164 6.98 -9.37 6.05
CA ILE A 164 6.97 -8.10 6.77
C ILE A 164 7.94 -8.20 7.94
N ARG A 165 8.66 -7.14 8.22
CA ARG A 165 9.54 -7.00 9.38
C ARG A 165 9.31 -5.65 10.01
N SER A 166 8.92 -5.62 11.30
CA SER A 166 8.81 -4.38 12.07
C SER A 166 9.81 -4.39 13.21
N ILE A 167 10.40 -3.24 13.53
CA ILE A 167 11.39 -3.05 14.58
C ILE A 167 11.09 -1.71 15.26
N ILE A 168 10.84 -1.73 16.56
CA ILE A 168 10.58 -0.54 17.38
C ILE A 168 11.70 -0.44 18.42
N GLY A 169 12.72 0.35 18.12
CA GLY A 169 13.92 0.43 18.95
C GLY A 169 14.44 -0.96 19.32
N ASP A 170 14.83 -1.11 20.58
CA ASP A 170 15.22 -2.40 21.17
C ASP A 170 14.05 -3.09 21.91
N PHE A 171 12.84 -2.48 21.88
CA PHE A 171 11.71 -2.86 22.71
C PHE A 171 10.84 -3.96 22.11
N ALA A 172 10.63 -3.90 20.78
CA ALA A 172 9.74 -4.83 20.10
C ALA A 172 10.15 -5.09 18.66
N SER A 173 9.82 -6.28 18.19
CA SER A 173 9.98 -6.60 16.77
C SER A 173 8.96 -7.65 16.35
N SER A 174 8.63 -7.65 15.04
CA SER A 174 7.76 -8.67 14.49
C SER A 174 8.24 -9.20 13.16
N TRP A 175 7.81 -10.42 12.84
CA TRP A 175 7.84 -10.99 11.50
C TRP A 175 6.41 -11.28 11.05
N GLY A 176 6.09 -10.89 9.83
CA GLY A 176 4.80 -11.10 9.21
C GLY A 176 4.89 -11.83 7.89
N PHE A 177 3.79 -12.47 7.51
CA PHE A 177 3.67 -13.20 6.26
C PHE A 177 2.25 -13.10 5.71
N GLY A 178 2.13 -12.88 4.39
CA GLY A 178 0.84 -12.79 3.71
C GLY A 178 0.91 -13.07 2.22
N LEU A 179 -0.27 -13.22 1.60
CA LEU A 179 -0.42 -13.44 0.17
C LEU A 179 -1.42 -12.46 -0.42
N ASP A 180 -1.13 -12.01 -1.65
CA ASP A 180 -2.07 -11.25 -2.48
C ASP A 180 -2.31 -11.96 -3.81
N ALA A 181 -3.47 -11.73 -4.40
CA ALA A 181 -3.80 -12.18 -5.75
C ALA A 181 -4.46 -11.06 -6.54
N GLY A 182 -4.05 -10.86 -7.78
CA GLY A 182 -4.53 -9.80 -8.64
C GLY A 182 -4.93 -10.29 -10.02
N ALA A 183 -5.87 -9.57 -10.63
CA ALA A 183 -6.30 -9.74 -12.00
C ALA A 183 -6.44 -8.39 -12.69
N GLN A 184 -6.04 -8.31 -13.94
CA GLN A 184 -6.38 -7.20 -14.83
C GLN A 184 -7.01 -7.73 -16.11
N TYR A 185 -8.00 -7.00 -16.63
CA TYR A 185 -8.65 -7.32 -17.88
C TYR A 185 -8.79 -6.08 -18.76
N LYS A 186 -8.23 -6.16 -19.95
CA LYS A 186 -8.32 -5.10 -20.96
C LYS A 186 -9.35 -5.46 -22.04
N TYR A 187 -10.36 -4.60 -22.20
CA TYR A 187 -11.36 -4.74 -23.24
C TYR A 187 -11.50 -3.42 -24.02
N LYS A 188 -10.98 -3.39 -25.25
CA LYS A 188 -10.89 -2.17 -26.09
C LYS A 188 -10.13 -1.06 -25.32
N ASP A 189 -10.81 0.06 -25.05
CA ASP A 189 -10.26 1.21 -24.33
C ASP A 189 -10.50 1.14 -22.81
N TRP A 190 -11.23 0.13 -22.34
CA TRP A 190 -11.50 -0.09 -20.92
C TRP A 190 -10.45 -1.00 -20.28
N LEU A 191 -10.11 -0.66 -19.05
CA LEU A 191 -9.25 -1.43 -18.17
C LEU A 191 -10.05 -1.73 -16.90
N PHE A 192 -9.96 -2.96 -16.44
CA PHE A 192 -10.56 -3.42 -15.19
C PHE A 192 -9.50 -4.10 -14.36
N GLY A 193 -9.52 -3.85 -13.05
CA GLY A 193 -8.61 -4.44 -12.08
C GLY A 193 -9.37 -4.99 -10.88
N ALA A 194 -8.86 -6.08 -10.33
CA ALA A 194 -9.31 -6.61 -9.05
C ALA A 194 -8.11 -7.20 -8.30
N VAL A 195 -8.01 -6.93 -6.99
CA VAL A 195 -6.97 -7.45 -6.12
C VAL A 195 -7.61 -7.94 -4.81
N GLY A 196 -7.39 -9.19 -4.48
CA GLY A 196 -7.54 -9.67 -3.11
C GLY A 196 -6.22 -9.41 -2.39
N ARG A 197 -6.20 -8.44 -1.47
CA ARG A 197 -5.05 -8.14 -0.64
C ARG A 197 -5.19 -8.87 0.69
N ASP A 198 -4.09 -9.42 1.20
CA ASP A 198 -4.06 -10.18 2.45
C ASP A 198 -5.02 -11.39 2.45
N ILE A 199 -5.14 -12.11 1.33
CA ILE A 199 -6.13 -13.17 1.13
C ILE A 199 -6.02 -14.34 2.12
N THR A 200 -4.85 -14.51 2.73
CA THR A 200 -4.60 -15.52 3.79
C THR A 200 -4.69 -14.94 5.19
N SER A 201 -5.10 -13.68 5.35
CA SER A 201 -4.93 -12.86 6.54
C SER A 201 -3.44 -12.74 6.89
N THR A 202 -2.83 -11.61 6.54
CA THR A 202 -1.42 -11.37 6.89
C THR A 202 -1.28 -11.32 8.40
N PHE A 203 -0.40 -12.14 8.96
CA PHE A 203 -0.12 -12.14 10.38
C PHE A 203 1.23 -11.49 10.67
N ASN A 204 1.35 -10.86 11.84
CA ASN A 204 2.62 -10.42 12.42
C ASN A 204 2.79 -11.11 13.79
N ALA A 205 3.89 -11.83 13.95
CA ALA A 205 4.28 -12.42 15.23
C ALA A 205 5.18 -11.42 15.94
N TRP A 206 4.65 -10.78 16.98
CA TRP A 206 5.36 -9.81 17.81
C TRP A 206 6.13 -10.50 18.93
N SER A 207 7.34 -10.00 19.18
CA SER A 207 8.16 -10.34 20.35
C SER A 207 8.63 -9.05 21.00
N TYR A 208 8.49 -8.99 22.33
CA TYR A 208 8.80 -7.84 23.14
C TYR A 208 10.03 -8.11 24.00
N ASN A 209 10.95 -7.13 24.07
CA ASN A 209 12.17 -7.17 24.88
C ASN A 209 12.21 -5.93 25.77
N LEU A 210 11.38 -5.94 26.82
CA LEU A 210 11.24 -4.80 27.71
C LEU A 210 12.29 -4.86 28.83
N SER A 211 12.96 -3.73 29.10
CA SER A 211 13.81 -3.59 30.27
C SER A 211 12.99 -3.61 31.57
N GLN A 212 13.61 -3.95 32.71
CA GLN A 212 12.90 -3.94 33.98
C GLN A 212 12.38 -2.54 34.35
N ASP A 213 13.13 -1.49 33.98
CA ASP A 213 12.71 -0.11 34.23
C ASP A 213 11.45 0.24 33.44
N LEU A 214 11.37 -0.17 32.18
CA LEU A 214 10.19 0.02 31.36
C LEU A 214 8.99 -0.77 31.91
N ILE A 215 9.20 -2.01 32.36
CA ILE A 215 8.15 -2.81 33.01
C ILE A 215 7.64 -2.11 34.28
N ASN A 216 8.52 -1.56 35.10
CA ASN A 216 8.14 -0.82 36.31
C ASN A 216 7.29 0.40 35.95
N VAL A 217 7.65 1.16 34.91
CA VAL A 217 6.87 2.31 34.44
C VAL A 217 5.46 1.88 33.95
N PHE A 218 5.32 0.79 33.23
CA PHE A 218 4.01 0.25 32.85
C PHE A 218 3.16 -0.05 34.11
N GLN A 219 3.75 -0.67 35.13
CA GLN A 219 3.06 -1.00 36.38
C GLN A 219 2.65 0.25 37.16
N GLU A 220 3.55 1.22 37.31
CA GLU A 220 3.29 2.47 38.04
C GLU A 220 2.24 3.34 37.37
N THR A 221 2.18 3.33 36.03
CA THR A 221 1.19 4.08 35.24
C THR A 221 -0.13 3.33 35.05
N GLY A 222 -0.22 2.08 35.54
CA GLY A 222 -1.41 1.24 35.40
C GLY A 222 -1.71 0.80 33.95
N ASN A 223 -0.71 0.83 33.07
CA ASN A 223 -0.80 0.33 31.71
C ASN A 223 -0.55 -1.18 31.64
N GLU A 224 -1.16 -1.84 30.67
CA GLU A 224 -0.90 -3.26 30.40
C GLU A 224 0.52 -3.43 29.84
N ILE A 225 1.25 -4.42 30.37
CA ILE A 225 2.57 -4.78 29.87
C ILE A 225 2.38 -5.56 28.56
N PRO A 226 2.96 -5.12 27.43
CA PRO A 226 2.87 -5.85 26.18
C PRO A 226 3.46 -7.26 26.29
N GLU A 227 2.77 -8.25 25.75
CA GLU A 227 3.20 -9.64 25.69
C GLU A 227 3.35 -10.10 24.25
N ASP A 228 4.20 -11.10 24.03
CA ASP A 228 4.38 -11.75 22.73
C ASP A 228 3.01 -12.24 22.20
N GLY A 229 2.73 -11.96 20.93
CA GLY A 229 1.42 -12.25 20.38
C GLY A 229 1.36 -12.22 18.85
N LEU A 230 0.19 -12.58 18.34
CA LEU A 230 -0.12 -12.52 16.91
C LEU A 230 -1.08 -11.37 16.63
N GLU A 231 -0.69 -10.52 15.73
CA GLU A 231 -1.52 -9.50 15.12
C GLU A 231 -1.93 -9.97 13.71
N ILE A 232 -3.17 -9.71 13.31
CA ILE A 232 -3.72 -10.22 12.04
C ILE A 232 -4.35 -9.07 11.25
N THR A 233 -3.88 -8.87 10.01
CA THR A 233 -4.52 -8.00 9.01
C THR A 233 -5.55 -8.80 8.22
N LEU A 234 -6.80 -8.35 8.22
CA LEU A 234 -7.89 -9.05 7.53
C LEU A 234 -7.85 -8.83 6.01
N PRO A 235 -8.36 -9.79 5.23
CA PRO A 235 -8.47 -9.65 3.78
C PRO A 235 -9.31 -8.45 3.36
N ARG A 236 -8.90 -7.81 2.25
CA ARG A 236 -9.68 -6.76 1.58
C ARG A 236 -9.69 -6.96 0.07
N LEU A 237 -10.69 -6.39 -0.58
CA LEU A 237 -10.88 -6.46 -2.02
C LEU A 237 -10.75 -5.05 -2.61
N LEU A 238 -9.79 -4.87 -3.52
CA LEU A 238 -9.62 -3.63 -4.27
C LEU A 238 -10.15 -3.85 -5.68
N LEU A 239 -10.98 -2.94 -6.15
CA LEU A 239 -11.59 -2.98 -7.48
C LEU A 239 -11.29 -1.69 -8.20
N GLY A 240 -10.99 -1.77 -9.50
CA GLY A 240 -10.68 -0.60 -10.30
C GLY A 240 -11.27 -0.68 -11.72
N ALA A 241 -11.62 0.49 -12.25
CA ALA A 241 -12.05 0.65 -13.63
C ALA A 241 -11.50 1.95 -14.22
N ALA A 242 -10.83 1.84 -15.37
CA ALA A 242 -10.28 2.98 -16.09
C ALA A 242 -10.68 2.95 -17.57
N ARG A 243 -10.67 4.12 -18.22
CA ARG A 243 -10.86 4.21 -19.65
C ARG A 243 -9.89 5.19 -20.28
N ASN A 244 -9.26 4.78 -21.39
CA ASN A 244 -8.32 5.62 -22.10
C ASN A 244 -9.01 6.33 -23.27
N PHE A 245 -9.03 7.66 -23.24
CA PHE A 245 -9.54 8.53 -24.31
C PHE A 245 -8.36 9.15 -25.05
N LYS A 246 -8.28 8.91 -26.35
CA LYS A 246 -7.27 9.49 -27.21
C LYS A 246 -7.82 10.68 -27.98
N CYS A 247 -7.11 11.81 -27.94
CA CYS A 247 -7.49 13.06 -28.53
C CYS A 247 -6.37 13.64 -29.41
N PHE A 248 -6.68 14.62 -30.27
CA PHE A 248 -5.71 15.35 -31.08
C PHE A 248 -4.75 14.45 -31.89
N HIS A 249 -5.31 13.50 -32.66
CA HIS A 249 -4.56 12.52 -33.45
C HIS A 249 -3.59 11.69 -32.57
N ASP A 250 -4.11 11.14 -31.48
CA ASP A 250 -3.40 10.31 -30.49
C ASP A 250 -2.22 11.00 -29.76
N LYS A 251 -2.10 12.33 -29.89
CA LYS A 251 -1.04 13.09 -29.17
C LYS A 251 -1.36 13.31 -27.70
N VAL A 252 -2.64 13.39 -27.37
CA VAL A 252 -3.13 13.55 -26.00
C VAL A 252 -3.90 12.30 -25.60
N SER A 253 -3.59 11.74 -24.45
CA SER A 253 -4.37 10.67 -23.82
C SER A 253 -4.88 11.16 -22.49
N ILE A 254 -6.16 10.96 -22.20
CA ILE A 254 -6.82 11.27 -20.94
C ILE A 254 -7.37 9.95 -20.40
N MET A 255 -7.00 9.62 -19.18
CA MET A 255 -7.37 8.36 -18.54
C MET A 255 -7.90 8.62 -17.13
N PRO A 256 -9.23 8.78 -16.96
CA PRO A 256 -9.87 8.69 -15.67
C PRO A 256 -9.87 7.24 -15.18
N GLU A 257 -9.72 7.07 -13.86
CA GLU A 257 -9.81 5.82 -13.13
C GLU A 257 -10.61 6.02 -11.87
N LEU A 258 -11.42 5.03 -11.53
CA LEU A 258 -12.19 4.94 -10.29
C LEU A 258 -11.87 3.60 -9.64
N ASP A 259 -11.43 3.67 -8.40
CA ASP A 259 -11.13 2.50 -7.58
C ASP A 259 -12.00 2.48 -6.31
N ALA A 260 -12.11 1.33 -5.70
CA ALA A 260 -12.83 1.13 -4.45
C ALA A 260 -12.13 0.06 -3.61
N ASP A 261 -11.74 0.43 -2.41
CA ASP A 261 -11.23 -0.49 -1.39
C ASP A 261 -12.38 -0.98 -0.52
N VAL A 262 -12.63 -2.27 -0.55
CA VAL A 262 -13.73 -2.93 0.18
C VAL A 262 -13.15 -3.74 1.33
N THR A 263 -13.51 -3.39 2.56
CA THR A 263 -13.11 -4.08 3.79
C THR A 263 -14.30 -4.78 4.44
N PHE A 264 -14.05 -5.87 5.18
CA PHE A 264 -15.07 -6.75 5.75
C PHE A 264 -14.97 -6.86 7.28
N ASP A 265 -14.33 -5.90 7.92
CA ASP A 265 -14.04 -5.86 9.36
C ASP A 265 -14.95 -4.88 10.13
N GLY A 266 -16.07 -4.53 9.54
CA GLY A 266 -17.07 -3.63 10.12
C GLY A 266 -16.86 -2.17 9.73
N LYS A 267 -17.39 -1.26 10.55
CA LYS A 267 -17.35 0.18 10.27
C LYS A 267 -15.92 0.70 10.31
N ARG A 268 -15.49 1.33 9.22
CA ARG A 268 -14.29 2.17 9.13
C ARG A 268 -14.68 3.62 8.88
N ASN A 269 -13.76 4.56 9.12
CA ASN A 269 -13.99 5.97 8.80
C ASN A 269 -13.75 6.23 7.32
N THR A 270 -14.70 5.83 6.49
CA THR A 270 -14.69 5.94 5.03
C THR A 270 -16.03 6.50 4.54
N LEU A 271 -16.11 6.88 3.26
CA LEU A 271 -17.33 7.47 2.69
C LEU A 271 -18.55 6.56 2.87
N ILE A 272 -18.40 5.26 2.67
CA ILE A 272 -19.47 4.28 2.89
C ILE A 272 -19.07 3.39 4.05
N SER A 273 -19.62 3.68 5.22
CA SER A 273 -19.31 3.01 6.49
C SER A 273 -20.52 2.22 6.99
N THR A 274 -20.50 0.90 6.78
CA THR A 274 -21.58 0.01 7.22
C THR A 274 -21.01 -1.19 7.99
N ASN A 275 -21.87 -2.02 8.56
CA ASN A 275 -21.47 -3.26 9.20
C ASN A 275 -22.13 -4.44 8.45
N PRO A 276 -21.36 -5.41 7.91
CA PRO A 276 -19.94 -5.66 8.14
C PRO A 276 -18.99 -5.04 7.09
N VAL A 277 -19.47 -4.26 6.13
CA VAL A 277 -18.68 -3.81 4.96
C VAL A 277 -18.49 -2.31 4.99
N SER A 278 -17.25 -1.85 4.77
CA SER A 278 -16.93 -0.46 4.49
C SER A 278 -16.27 -0.33 3.11
N ILE A 279 -16.50 0.80 2.41
CA ILE A 279 -15.96 1.06 1.08
C ILE A 279 -15.33 2.44 1.09
N ASP A 280 -14.05 2.48 0.68
CA ASP A 280 -13.29 3.70 0.46
C ASP A 280 -13.08 3.91 -1.04
N PRO A 281 -13.76 4.88 -1.67
CA PRO A 281 -13.62 5.17 -3.08
C PRO A 281 -12.44 6.12 -3.32
N HIS A 282 -11.69 5.85 -4.39
CA HIS A 282 -10.60 6.66 -4.90
C HIS A 282 -10.86 7.05 -6.35
N MET A 283 -10.45 8.23 -6.74
CA MET A 283 -10.60 8.70 -8.11
C MET A 283 -9.36 9.43 -8.58
N GLY A 284 -8.89 9.09 -9.76
CA GLY A 284 -7.75 9.75 -10.40
C GLY A 284 -8.00 10.06 -11.86
N ILE A 285 -7.27 11.03 -12.38
CA ILE A 285 -7.22 11.34 -13.79
C ILE A 285 -5.78 11.59 -14.22
N GLN A 286 -5.31 10.84 -15.22
CA GLN A 286 -4.03 11.07 -15.86
C GLN A 286 -4.22 11.65 -17.24
N THR A 287 -3.56 12.77 -17.53
CA THR A 287 -3.44 13.34 -18.87
C THR A 287 -2.00 13.21 -19.34
N SER A 288 -1.77 12.71 -20.56
CA SER A 288 -0.42 12.64 -21.11
C SER A 288 -0.33 13.28 -22.49
N TYR A 289 0.77 13.96 -22.76
CA TYR A 289 1.10 14.51 -24.06
C TYR A 289 2.25 13.70 -24.69
N LYS A 290 1.96 13.04 -25.82
CA LYS A 290 2.88 12.16 -26.58
C LYS A 290 3.52 11.05 -25.73
N SER A 291 2.90 10.68 -24.61
CA SER A 291 3.47 9.76 -23.60
C SER A 291 4.85 10.21 -23.08
N ILE A 292 5.12 11.51 -23.10
CA ILE A 292 6.37 12.13 -22.62
C ILE A 292 6.10 12.93 -21.36
N ILE A 293 5.10 13.80 -21.37
CA ILE A 293 4.72 14.64 -20.23
C ILE A 293 3.41 14.10 -19.67
N PHE A 294 3.33 13.99 -18.36
CA PHE A 294 2.17 13.51 -17.62
C PHE A 294 1.74 14.55 -16.61
N LEU A 295 0.44 14.77 -16.53
CA LEU A 295 -0.22 15.55 -15.49
C LEU A 295 -1.25 14.64 -14.82
N ARG A 296 -1.26 14.61 -13.49
CA ARG A 296 -2.13 13.74 -12.71
C ARG A 296 -2.81 14.53 -11.61
N LEU A 297 -4.05 14.19 -11.37
CA LEU A 297 -4.88 14.69 -10.28
C LEU A 297 -5.58 13.51 -9.65
N GLY A 298 -5.67 13.52 -8.33
CA GLY A 298 -6.31 12.46 -7.56
C GLY A 298 -7.12 13.00 -6.40
N VAL A 299 -8.06 12.20 -5.96
CA VAL A 299 -8.83 12.40 -4.73
C VAL A 299 -9.04 11.03 -4.08
N GLY A 300 -8.66 10.91 -2.83
CA GLY A 300 -8.84 9.72 -2.00
C GLY A 300 -9.05 10.09 -0.56
N ASN A 301 -9.00 9.08 0.31
CA ASN A 301 -9.06 9.24 1.76
C ASN A 301 -10.28 10.09 2.21
N ILE A 302 -11.46 9.76 1.67
CA ILE A 302 -12.70 10.51 1.97
C ILE A 302 -13.23 10.05 3.33
N GLN A 303 -13.08 10.90 4.34
CA GLN A 303 -13.42 10.59 5.73
C GLN A 303 -14.47 11.55 6.27
N THR A 304 -15.29 11.06 7.20
CA THR A 304 -16.21 11.92 7.99
C THR A 304 -15.69 12.00 9.42
N SER A 305 -15.43 13.21 9.87
CA SER A 305 -14.99 13.50 11.24
C SER A 305 -15.92 14.52 11.87
N SER A 306 -15.98 14.53 13.21
CA SER A 306 -16.66 15.62 13.93
C SER A 306 -15.69 16.79 14.07
N ASP A 307 -16.14 17.98 13.71
CA ASP A 307 -15.40 19.22 13.97
C ASP A 307 -15.37 19.52 15.49
N PRO A 308 -14.61 20.54 15.94
CA PRO A 308 -14.57 20.94 17.35
C PRO A 308 -15.92 21.35 17.94
N THR A 309 -16.92 21.66 17.10
CA THR A 309 -18.29 21.98 17.55
C THR A 309 -19.20 20.75 17.63
N GLY A 310 -18.72 19.56 17.22
CA GLY A 310 -19.45 18.32 17.17
C GLY A 310 -20.28 18.11 15.89
N ALA A 311 -20.17 19.03 14.91
CA ALA A 311 -20.82 18.85 13.61
C ALA A 311 -20.01 17.88 12.73
N ALA A 312 -20.70 17.04 11.96
CA ALA A 312 -20.03 16.14 11.01
C ALA A 312 -19.46 16.97 9.83
N ALA A 313 -18.16 16.83 9.59
CA ALA A 313 -17.47 17.41 8.45
C ALA A 313 -16.86 16.31 7.59
N THR A 314 -16.97 16.41 6.27
CA THR A 314 -16.34 15.49 5.34
C THR A 314 -15.02 16.08 4.86
N TYR A 315 -13.95 15.31 5.00
CA TYR A 315 -12.61 15.65 4.53
C TYR A 315 -12.24 14.72 3.37
N PHE A 316 -11.38 15.20 2.50
CA PHE A 316 -10.81 14.42 1.40
C PHE A 316 -9.40 14.90 1.13
N SER A 317 -8.54 14.03 0.61
CA SER A 317 -7.16 14.34 0.27
C SER A 317 -7.06 14.62 -1.24
N PRO A 318 -6.77 15.87 -1.64
CA PRO A 318 -6.46 16.19 -3.03
C PRO A 318 -4.98 15.90 -3.31
N ASP A 319 -4.71 15.22 -4.43
CA ASP A 319 -3.38 14.85 -4.87
C ASP A 319 -3.09 15.43 -6.25
N PHE A 320 -1.84 15.84 -6.44
CA PHE A 320 -1.36 16.41 -7.68
C PHE A 320 -0.01 15.82 -8.06
N GLY A 321 0.26 15.62 -9.36
CA GLY A 321 1.57 15.20 -9.80
C GLY A 321 1.89 15.48 -11.24
N VAL A 322 3.18 15.53 -11.51
CA VAL A 322 3.75 15.71 -12.83
C VAL A 322 4.75 14.60 -13.12
N GLY A 323 4.84 14.20 -14.38
CA GLY A 323 5.77 13.16 -14.81
C GLY A 323 6.42 13.50 -16.14
N LEU A 324 7.66 13.03 -16.31
CA LEU A 324 8.44 13.16 -17.53
C LEU A 324 9.03 11.79 -17.88
N LYS A 325 8.76 11.32 -19.11
CA LYS A 325 9.36 10.09 -19.65
C LYS A 325 10.20 10.40 -20.87
N ILE A 326 11.50 10.13 -20.79
CA ILE A 326 12.44 10.31 -21.89
C ILE A 326 13.12 8.97 -22.17
N LYS A 327 12.74 8.34 -23.29
CA LYS A 327 13.25 7.01 -23.69
C LYS A 327 13.04 5.98 -22.55
N SER A 328 14.13 5.54 -21.97
CA SER A 328 14.16 4.51 -20.91
C SER A 328 14.12 5.09 -19.49
N PHE A 329 14.05 6.40 -19.33
CA PHE A 329 14.04 7.09 -18.05
C PHE A 329 12.71 7.77 -17.81
N SER A 330 12.15 7.61 -16.62
CA SER A 330 10.99 8.36 -16.15
C SER A 330 11.30 9.02 -14.81
N LEU A 331 10.81 10.24 -14.65
CA LEU A 331 10.84 11.00 -13.40
C LEU A 331 9.42 11.46 -13.10
N ASP A 332 8.93 11.14 -11.92
CA ASP A 332 7.61 11.54 -11.45
C ASP A 332 7.75 12.27 -10.10
N TYR A 333 6.93 13.30 -9.91
CA TYR A 333 6.76 14.01 -8.64
C TYR A 333 5.28 14.03 -8.27
N ALA A 334 4.99 13.85 -6.99
CA ALA A 334 3.66 14.05 -6.44
C ALA A 334 3.71 14.93 -5.18
N LEU A 335 2.64 15.69 -5.00
CA LEU A 335 2.31 16.40 -3.79
C LEU A 335 0.97 15.87 -3.31
N THR A 336 0.94 15.29 -2.11
CA THR A 336 -0.27 14.72 -1.52
C THR A 336 -0.58 15.38 -0.19
N ASP A 337 -1.88 15.54 0.11
CA ASP A 337 -2.35 16.03 1.40
C ASP A 337 -3.01 14.87 2.15
N ASN A 338 -2.22 14.15 2.94
CA ASN A 338 -2.70 12.98 3.67
C ASN A 338 -3.30 13.31 5.04
N THR A 339 -3.43 14.61 5.38
CA THR A 339 -3.92 15.04 6.68
C THR A 339 -4.94 16.15 6.58
N THR A 340 -5.88 16.19 7.50
CA THR A 340 -6.76 17.35 7.73
C THR A 340 -6.02 18.57 8.30
N ALA A 341 -4.74 18.41 8.63
CA ALA A 341 -3.89 19.44 9.23
C ALA A 341 -3.07 20.24 8.17
N GLY A 342 -3.18 19.88 6.87
CA GLY A 342 -2.42 20.54 5.80
C GLY A 342 -0.92 20.20 5.82
N LEU A 343 -0.56 19.01 6.32
CA LEU A 343 0.80 18.50 6.25
C LEU A 343 0.99 17.75 4.94
N TYR A 344 1.63 18.38 3.99
CA TYR A 344 1.87 17.81 2.67
C TYR A 344 3.05 16.85 2.67
N SER A 345 2.92 15.78 1.86
CA SER A 345 4.01 14.86 1.54
C SER A 345 4.57 15.20 0.16
N ASN A 346 5.89 15.13 0.03
CA ASN A 346 6.62 15.35 -1.22
C ASN A 346 7.23 14.04 -1.69
N ILE A 347 6.75 13.52 -2.81
CA ILE A 347 7.11 12.21 -3.31
C ILE A 347 7.86 12.33 -4.63
N PHE A 348 9.03 11.71 -4.71
CA PHE A 348 9.85 11.63 -5.91
C PHE A 348 10.03 10.17 -6.33
N SER A 349 9.80 9.88 -7.60
CA SER A 349 10.05 8.55 -8.15
C SER A 349 10.86 8.62 -9.43
N ILE A 350 11.80 7.70 -9.57
CA ILE A 350 12.56 7.50 -10.80
C ILE A 350 12.40 6.06 -11.27
N LYS A 351 12.35 5.89 -12.60
CA LYS A 351 12.19 4.57 -13.21
C LYS A 351 13.08 4.41 -14.44
N PHE A 352 13.64 3.22 -14.59
CA PHE A 352 14.54 2.84 -15.68
C PHE A 352 14.04 1.60 -16.39
N ASP A 353 13.81 1.72 -17.71
CA ASP A 353 13.51 0.63 -18.63
C ASP A 353 14.81 0.10 -19.25
N ILE A 354 15.17 -1.15 -19.01
CA ILE A 354 16.41 -1.76 -19.49
C ILE A 354 16.07 -2.89 -20.46
N ASN A 355 16.52 -2.77 -21.71
CA ASN A 355 16.33 -3.77 -22.74
C ASN A 355 17.66 -4.46 -23.06
N LYS A 356 17.64 -5.77 -23.27
CA LYS A 356 18.81 -6.46 -23.83
C LYS A 356 19.12 -5.86 -25.21
N LYS A 357 20.34 -5.43 -25.43
CA LYS A 357 20.78 -5.14 -26.79
C LYS A 357 20.66 -6.44 -27.61
N THR A 358 19.72 -6.46 -28.54
CA THR A 358 19.74 -7.48 -29.60
C THR A 358 21.06 -7.29 -30.33
N GLY A 359 22.04 -8.16 -30.08
CA GLY A 359 23.25 -8.21 -30.87
C GLY A 359 22.85 -8.34 -32.35
N LYS A 360 23.35 -7.40 -33.15
CA LYS A 360 23.31 -7.50 -34.61
C LYS A 360 24.19 -8.66 -35.07
#